data_56b69999ff9613fe82532e42399c9e34
#
_entry.id   56b69999ff9613fe82532e42399c9e34
#
_cell.length_a   1.000
_cell.length_b   1.000
_cell.length_c   1.000
_cell.angle_alpha   90.00
_cell.angle_beta   90.00
_cell.angle_gamma   90.00
#
_symmetry.space_group_name_H-M   'P 1'
#
loop_
_entity.id
_entity.type
_entity.pdbx_description
1 polymer ?
#
loop_
_entity_poly.entity_id
_entity_poly.type
_entity_poly.pdbx_seq_one_letter_code
_entity_poly.pdbx_strand_id
1 'polypeptide(L)'
;MDRPPKLLPIRAHPDRIYDIKCCIRPFRTKGPRLDVEHIGDALVVHNYGHSGAGWSLSWGSADMQVQKAMARSPKKIAVIGCGIIGITSAIMAQRAGAQVTIYTRELFHRTRSVRANGSWTPASHMALASEAPSNLGDTWERMTRISWKNLRQFVGMAGDPVKFADHYYLSDTPFDAPPPPPPPSPVPIPEYYELGDRVGDITAARQTLTPDINPFPVKYAQRTTFLFFNFSEYGHVLMSEFFARGGKIVMRDFHSPNELAHLPEKVIINCPGYAARDFWKDKAMVPHRGQTEWLIPQPEVNYGLTYRNVEARSKSDGIMMIDIGLPGGLPKGYGNSNEVPDRGEAERAVRVMEELFSRFPANPV
;
A
#
# COMPACT_ATOMS: atom_id res chain seq x y z
N MET A 1 -36.78 2.65 9.54
CA MET A 1 -36.07 3.33 8.42
C MET A 1 -34.84 3.99 9.01
N ASP A 2 -33.67 3.47 8.67
CA ASP A 2 -32.41 4.06 9.13
C ASP A 2 -32.23 5.40 8.42
N ARG A 3 -32.12 6.48 9.23
CA ARG A 3 -31.77 7.79 8.68
C ARG A 3 -30.36 7.72 8.08
N PRO A 4 -30.12 8.43 6.95
CA PRO A 4 -28.77 8.46 6.40
C PRO A 4 -27.78 8.94 7.49
N PRO A 5 -26.59 8.34 7.59
CA PRO A 5 -25.60 8.79 8.55
C PRO A 5 -25.26 10.26 8.29
N LYS A 6 -25.26 11.09 9.32
CA LYS A 6 -24.85 12.49 9.20
C LYS A 6 -23.34 12.53 9.03
N LEU A 7 -22.88 12.56 7.80
CA LEU A 7 -21.45 12.70 7.47
C LEU A 7 -21.09 14.17 7.31
N LEU A 8 -19.99 14.57 7.92
CA LEU A 8 -19.46 15.91 7.73
C LEU A 8 -18.65 15.97 6.42
N PRO A 9 -18.83 17.02 5.62
CA PRO A 9 -18.10 17.15 4.36
C PRO A 9 -16.59 17.34 4.59
N ILE A 10 -15.79 16.78 3.68
CA ILE A 10 -14.37 17.08 3.65
C ILE A 10 -14.19 18.52 3.16
N ARG A 11 -13.45 19.33 3.91
CA ARG A 11 -13.05 20.70 3.52
C ARG A 11 -11.92 20.62 2.50
N ALA A 12 -12.27 20.25 1.26
CA ALA A 12 -11.35 20.10 0.16
C ALA A 12 -11.12 21.47 -0.49
N HIS A 13 -9.93 22.05 -0.30
CA HIS A 13 -9.51 23.28 -0.95
C HIS A 13 -7.98 23.25 -1.13
N PRO A 14 -7.41 23.75 -2.26
CA PRO A 14 -5.98 23.70 -2.52
C PRO A 14 -5.08 24.37 -1.48
N ASP A 15 -5.55 25.40 -0.78
CA ASP A 15 -4.82 26.08 0.31
C ASP A 15 -4.63 25.20 1.56
N ARG A 16 -5.41 24.13 1.68
CA ARG A 16 -5.32 23.18 2.78
C ARG A 16 -4.30 22.06 2.53
N ILE A 17 -3.65 22.03 1.36
CA ILE A 17 -2.59 21.07 1.07
C ILE A 17 -1.34 21.48 1.85
N TYR A 18 -0.97 20.68 2.87
CA TYR A 18 0.22 20.91 3.66
C TYR A 18 1.41 20.04 3.25
N ASP A 19 1.16 18.89 2.55
CA ASP A 19 2.22 17.98 2.10
C ASP A 19 1.82 17.29 0.78
N ILE A 20 2.80 16.96 -0.04
CA ILE A 20 2.64 16.16 -1.27
C ILE A 20 3.73 15.10 -1.27
N LYS A 21 3.31 13.83 -1.23
CA LYS A 21 4.23 12.70 -1.17
C LYS A 21 4.23 11.96 -2.50
N CYS A 22 5.39 11.77 -3.07
CA CYS A 22 5.58 10.99 -4.29
C CYS A 22 6.41 9.75 -4.02
N CYS A 23 6.02 8.61 -4.59
CA CYS A 23 6.75 7.35 -4.47
C CYS A 23 6.74 6.56 -5.76
N ILE A 24 7.72 5.68 -5.92
CA ILE A 24 7.72 4.63 -6.93
C ILE A 24 7.32 3.32 -6.27
N ARG A 25 6.17 2.78 -6.68
CA ARG A 25 5.74 1.44 -6.26
C ARG A 25 6.69 0.41 -6.86
N PRO A 26 7.16 -0.58 -6.10
CA PRO A 26 8.05 -1.61 -6.59
C PRO A 26 7.27 -2.67 -7.38
N PHE A 27 6.73 -2.29 -8.54
CA PHE A 27 6.02 -3.21 -9.42
C PHE A 27 7.00 -4.13 -10.13
N ARG A 28 6.74 -5.42 -10.07
CA ARG A 28 7.50 -6.44 -10.79
C ARG A 28 6.56 -7.21 -11.70
N THR A 29 6.86 -7.23 -13.00
CA THR A 29 5.96 -7.81 -14.02
C THR A 29 5.62 -9.28 -13.77
N LYS A 30 6.55 -10.03 -13.15
CA LYS A 30 6.42 -11.46 -12.79
C LYS A 30 5.85 -11.71 -11.39
N GLY A 31 5.30 -10.67 -10.73
CA GLY A 31 4.92 -10.76 -9.33
C GLY A 31 6.11 -10.66 -8.37
N PRO A 32 5.88 -10.74 -7.05
CA PRO A 32 6.95 -10.60 -6.06
C PRO A 32 8.03 -11.67 -6.22
N ARG A 33 9.28 -11.27 -5.99
CA ARG A 33 10.42 -12.19 -5.92
C ARG A 33 10.47 -12.79 -4.51
N LEU A 34 10.31 -14.09 -4.44
CA LEU A 34 10.17 -14.86 -3.20
C LEU A 34 11.10 -16.09 -3.15
N ASP A 35 12.02 -16.21 -4.08
CA ASP A 35 12.99 -17.29 -4.17
C ASP A 35 14.17 -17.12 -3.20
N VAL A 36 15.08 -18.05 -3.22
CA VAL A 36 16.33 -18.05 -2.45
C VAL A 36 17.53 -18.24 -3.38
N GLU A 37 18.64 -17.62 -3.02
CA GLU A 37 19.93 -17.86 -3.69
C GLU A 37 21.09 -17.78 -2.69
N HIS A 38 22.27 -18.19 -3.10
CA HIS A 38 23.49 -18.08 -2.31
C HIS A 38 24.42 -17.03 -2.91
N ILE A 39 25.01 -16.20 -2.05
CA ILE A 39 26.10 -15.29 -2.38
C ILE A 39 27.26 -15.62 -1.47
N GLY A 40 28.28 -16.30 -2.01
CA GLY A 40 29.30 -16.93 -1.18
C GLY A 40 28.67 -17.95 -0.22
N ASP A 41 28.94 -17.80 1.07
CA ASP A 41 28.37 -18.64 2.14
C ASP A 41 27.04 -18.12 2.71
N ALA A 42 26.57 -16.95 2.26
CA ALA A 42 25.33 -16.37 2.72
C ALA A 42 24.11 -16.91 1.93
N LEU A 43 23.07 -17.30 2.67
CA LEU A 43 21.74 -17.59 2.10
C LEU A 43 20.94 -16.29 2.03
N VAL A 44 20.53 -15.90 0.84
CA VAL A 44 19.69 -14.73 0.59
C VAL A 44 18.27 -15.16 0.24
N VAL A 45 17.32 -14.74 1.05
CA VAL A 45 15.88 -14.99 0.89
C VAL A 45 15.24 -13.71 0.38
N HIS A 46 14.80 -13.69 -0.87
CA HIS A 46 14.21 -12.50 -1.48
C HIS A 46 12.79 -12.25 -1.00
N ASN A 47 12.45 -10.99 -0.76
CA ASN A 47 11.13 -10.55 -0.34
C ASN A 47 10.85 -9.13 -0.86
N TYR A 48 10.61 -8.97 -2.17
CA TYR A 48 10.35 -7.67 -2.77
C TYR A 48 9.50 -7.77 -4.04
N GLY A 49 9.05 -6.61 -4.56
CA GLY A 49 8.28 -6.55 -5.80
C GLY A 49 6.76 -6.63 -5.60
N HIS A 50 6.25 -6.22 -4.43
CA HIS A 50 4.83 -6.30 -4.06
C HIS A 50 3.98 -5.15 -4.62
N SER A 51 4.50 -4.31 -5.50
CA SER A 51 3.78 -3.19 -6.12
C SER A 51 3.06 -2.29 -5.11
N GLY A 52 1.78 -1.98 -5.36
CA GLY A 52 0.90 -1.23 -4.45
C GLY A 52 0.36 -2.05 -3.27
N ALA A 53 0.55 -3.37 -3.26
CA ALA A 53 0.00 -4.28 -2.25
C ALA A 53 0.91 -4.50 -1.02
N GLY A 54 2.08 -3.85 -0.94
CA GLY A 54 3.07 -4.11 0.09
C GLY A 54 2.53 -4.05 1.52
N TRP A 55 1.73 -3.05 1.88
CA TRP A 55 1.10 -2.96 3.19
C TRP A 55 0.13 -4.10 3.46
N SER A 56 -0.67 -4.45 2.46
CA SER A 56 -1.69 -5.50 2.57
C SER A 56 -1.10 -6.89 2.68
N LEU A 57 0.08 -7.14 2.09
CA LEU A 57 0.68 -8.48 2.00
C LEU A 57 1.87 -8.67 2.93
N SER A 58 2.31 -7.63 3.66
CA SER A 58 3.58 -7.61 4.38
C SER A 58 3.76 -8.77 5.37
N TRP A 59 2.75 -9.06 6.19
CA TRP A 59 2.83 -10.13 7.19
C TRP A 59 2.85 -11.53 6.58
N GLY A 60 2.01 -11.77 5.57
CA GLY A 60 1.98 -13.07 4.89
C GLY A 60 3.24 -13.34 4.08
N SER A 61 3.74 -12.30 3.42
CA SER A 61 5.03 -12.37 2.73
C SER A 61 6.17 -12.60 3.71
N ALA A 62 6.19 -11.90 4.84
CA ALA A 62 7.17 -12.08 5.91
C ALA A 62 7.12 -13.51 6.48
N ASP A 63 5.92 -14.02 6.81
CA ASP A 63 5.74 -15.38 7.32
C ASP A 63 6.37 -16.43 6.40
N MET A 64 6.03 -16.36 5.11
CA MET A 64 6.53 -17.32 4.11
C MET A 64 8.05 -17.24 3.92
N GLN A 65 8.63 -16.05 3.93
CA GLN A 65 10.08 -15.89 3.72
C GLN A 65 10.87 -16.20 5.00
N VAL A 66 10.34 -15.89 6.17
CA VAL A 66 10.96 -16.25 7.44
C VAL A 66 11.00 -17.78 7.63
N GLN A 67 9.98 -18.52 7.19
CA GLN A 67 10.02 -20.00 7.20
C GLN A 67 11.23 -20.53 6.39
N LYS A 68 11.51 -19.95 5.22
CA LYS A 68 12.70 -20.31 4.42
C LYS A 68 14.00 -19.92 5.10
N ALA A 69 14.06 -18.71 5.67
CA ALA A 69 15.23 -18.21 6.38
C ALA A 69 15.55 -19.06 7.63
N MET A 70 14.51 -19.50 8.34
CA MET A 70 14.63 -20.29 9.59
C MET A 70 14.83 -21.79 9.36
N ALA A 71 14.82 -22.30 8.13
CA ALA A 71 14.95 -23.72 7.82
C ALA A 71 16.24 -24.37 8.37
N ARG A 72 17.28 -23.55 8.62
CA ARG A 72 18.54 -23.97 9.27
C ARG A 72 18.71 -23.46 10.69
N SER A 73 17.63 -22.95 11.32
CA SER A 73 17.60 -22.40 12.68
C SER A 73 18.75 -21.41 12.98
N PRO A 74 18.96 -20.39 12.15
CA PRO A 74 20.04 -19.42 12.36
C PRO A 74 19.78 -18.61 13.63
N LYS A 75 20.83 -18.36 14.41
CA LYS A 75 20.73 -17.48 15.60
C LYS A 75 20.63 -16.01 15.24
N LYS A 76 21.19 -15.61 14.09
CA LYS A 76 21.26 -14.21 13.64
C LYS A 76 20.76 -14.12 12.19
N ILE A 77 19.95 -13.12 11.91
CA ILE A 77 19.43 -12.81 10.58
C ILE A 77 19.67 -11.33 10.27
N ALA A 78 20.18 -11.04 9.07
CA ALA A 78 20.19 -9.71 8.52
C ALA A 78 18.89 -9.47 7.71
N VAL A 79 18.34 -8.28 7.81
CA VAL A 79 17.24 -7.82 6.93
C VAL A 79 17.74 -6.59 6.16
N ILE A 80 17.63 -6.62 4.84
CA ILE A 80 18.02 -5.50 3.99
C ILE A 80 16.79 -4.64 3.68
N GLY A 81 16.82 -3.39 4.13
CA GLY A 81 15.72 -2.43 3.97
C GLY A 81 14.78 -2.36 5.17
N CYS A 82 14.34 -1.13 5.50
CA CYS A 82 13.46 -0.80 6.63
C CYS A 82 12.07 -0.32 6.19
N GLY A 83 11.63 -0.66 4.97
CA GLY A 83 10.23 -0.45 4.55
C GLY A 83 9.28 -1.45 5.21
N ILE A 84 7.99 -1.37 4.88
CA ILE A 84 6.98 -2.23 5.52
C ILE A 84 7.28 -3.73 5.37
N ILE A 85 7.78 -4.18 4.23
CA ILE A 85 8.17 -5.59 4.03
C ILE A 85 9.37 -5.95 4.90
N GLY A 86 10.36 -5.07 5.03
CA GLY A 86 11.55 -5.31 5.84
C GLY A 86 11.24 -5.35 7.33
N ILE A 87 10.49 -4.38 7.86
CA ILE A 87 10.17 -4.34 9.29
C ILE A 87 9.29 -5.51 9.72
N THR A 88 8.29 -5.90 8.92
CA THR A 88 7.46 -7.07 9.22
C THR A 88 8.25 -8.37 9.12
N SER A 89 9.18 -8.49 8.16
CA SER A 89 10.09 -9.64 8.06
C SER A 89 11.03 -9.72 9.28
N ALA A 90 11.54 -8.59 9.74
CA ALA A 90 12.39 -8.52 10.93
C ALA A 90 11.65 -8.96 12.20
N ILE A 91 10.44 -8.44 12.42
CA ILE A 91 9.60 -8.81 13.57
C ILE A 91 9.24 -10.30 13.52
N MET A 92 8.86 -10.82 12.34
CA MET A 92 8.54 -12.24 12.20
C MET A 92 9.76 -13.14 12.46
N ALA A 93 10.95 -12.74 12.02
CA ALA A 93 12.20 -13.46 12.33
C ALA A 93 12.53 -13.43 13.83
N GLN A 94 12.30 -12.30 14.50
CA GLN A 94 12.44 -12.19 15.96
C GLN A 94 11.43 -13.05 16.71
N ARG A 95 10.18 -13.08 16.25
CA ARG A 95 9.13 -13.96 16.81
C ARG A 95 9.47 -15.45 16.64
N ALA A 96 10.22 -15.79 15.58
CA ALA A 96 10.77 -17.12 15.34
C ALA A 96 12.07 -17.42 16.12
N GLY A 97 12.56 -16.51 16.98
CA GLY A 97 13.70 -16.71 17.88
C GLY A 97 15.05 -16.19 17.37
N ALA A 98 15.11 -15.56 16.21
CA ALA A 98 16.36 -15.00 15.70
C ALA A 98 16.69 -13.62 16.31
N GLN A 99 17.96 -13.33 16.49
CA GLN A 99 18.46 -11.98 16.68
C GLN A 99 18.53 -11.27 15.31
N VAL A 100 17.93 -10.09 15.18
CA VAL A 100 17.79 -9.42 13.89
C VAL A 100 18.49 -8.08 13.86
N THR A 101 19.30 -7.87 12.80
CA THR A 101 19.87 -6.58 12.41
C THR A 101 19.24 -6.14 11.09
N ILE A 102 18.61 -4.96 11.07
CA ILE A 102 18.19 -4.32 9.82
C ILE A 102 19.32 -3.44 9.30
N TYR A 103 19.72 -3.67 8.06
CA TYR A 103 20.65 -2.79 7.32
C TYR A 103 19.84 -1.97 6.34
N THR A 104 19.95 -0.65 6.41
CA THR A 104 19.10 0.22 5.61
C THR A 104 19.78 1.56 5.30
N ARG A 105 19.43 2.13 4.15
CA ARG A 105 19.81 3.49 3.77
C ARG A 105 18.92 4.55 4.44
N GLU A 106 17.67 4.22 4.70
CA GLU A 106 16.65 5.13 5.24
C GLU A 106 15.91 4.49 6.39
N LEU A 107 15.62 5.25 7.44
CA LEU A 107 14.75 4.80 8.51
C LEU A 107 13.29 4.70 8.03
N PHE A 108 12.48 3.89 8.70
CA PHE A 108 11.10 3.56 8.31
C PHE A 108 10.28 4.77 7.84
N HIS A 109 10.29 5.87 8.62
CA HIS A 109 9.52 7.08 8.37
C HIS A 109 9.96 7.89 7.13
N ARG A 110 11.10 7.55 6.51
CA ARG A 110 11.60 8.16 5.27
C ARG A 110 11.43 7.25 4.05
N THR A 111 11.11 5.98 4.27
CA THR A 111 10.98 5.01 3.19
C THR A 111 9.77 5.31 2.29
N ARG A 112 9.78 4.75 1.09
CA ARG A 112 8.64 4.84 0.17
C ARG A 112 7.35 4.24 0.76
N SER A 113 7.43 3.36 1.74
CA SER A 113 6.27 2.75 2.38
C SER A 113 5.31 3.78 2.98
N VAL A 114 5.81 4.83 3.61
CA VAL A 114 4.97 5.87 4.25
C VAL A 114 4.43 6.92 3.28
N ARG A 115 4.71 6.77 1.98
CA ARG A 115 4.22 7.66 0.91
C ARG A 115 3.06 7.03 0.13
N ALA A 116 2.55 5.88 0.57
CA ALA A 116 1.45 5.14 -0.05
C ALA A 116 0.07 5.72 0.34
N ASN A 117 -1.00 5.15 -0.23
CA ASN A 117 -2.37 5.56 0.11
C ASN A 117 -2.92 4.95 1.40
N GLY A 118 -2.39 3.80 1.84
CA GLY A 118 -2.70 3.20 3.14
C GLY A 118 -4.07 2.56 3.25
N SER A 119 -4.46 1.77 2.29
CA SER A 119 -5.63 0.91 2.35
C SER A 119 -5.29 -0.55 2.10
N TRP A 120 -6.18 -1.42 2.57
CA TRP A 120 -6.18 -2.84 2.26
C TRP A 120 -6.53 -3.05 0.78
N THR A 121 -5.53 -3.26 -0.05
CA THR A 121 -5.65 -3.50 -1.48
C THR A 121 -4.66 -4.60 -1.90
N PRO A 122 -4.89 -5.86 -1.46
CA PRO A 122 -3.92 -6.94 -1.63
C PRO A 122 -3.71 -7.34 -3.10
N ALA A 123 -4.68 -7.07 -3.98
CA ALA A 123 -4.60 -7.37 -5.41
C ALA A 123 -4.03 -6.23 -6.27
N SER A 124 -3.56 -5.12 -5.65
CA SER A 124 -3.11 -3.93 -6.41
C SER A 124 -1.88 -4.22 -7.30
N HIS A 125 -2.11 -4.37 -8.60
CA HIS A 125 -1.07 -4.49 -9.65
C HIS A 125 0.04 -5.50 -9.33
N MET A 126 -0.33 -6.78 -9.05
CA MET A 126 0.62 -7.78 -8.56
C MET A 126 1.58 -8.31 -9.62
N ALA A 127 1.11 -8.51 -10.84
CA ALA A 127 1.89 -8.98 -11.98
C ALA A 127 1.20 -8.60 -13.29
N LEU A 128 1.90 -8.69 -14.42
CA LEU A 128 1.25 -8.72 -15.74
C LEU A 128 0.64 -10.11 -15.96
N ALA A 129 -0.54 -10.15 -16.58
CA ALA A 129 -1.21 -11.41 -16.88
C ALA A 129 -0.35 -12.34 -17.73
N SER A 130 0.39 -11.79 -18.70
CA SER A 130 1.26 -12.52 -19.61
C SER A 130 2.56 -13.05 -18.99
N GLU A 131 2.98 -12.52 -17.82
CA GLU A 131 4.24 -12.88 -17.17
C GLU A 131 4.06 -13.54 -15.79
N ALA A 132 2.82 -13.61 -15.30
CA ALA A 132 2.50 -14.17 -14.00
C ALA A 132 2.86 -15.68 -13.95
N PRO A 133 3.61 -16.13 -12.92
CA PRO A 133 3.84 -17.55 -12.74
C PRO A 133 2.54 -18.29 -12.38
N SER A 134 2.42 -19.55 -12.81
CA SER A 134 1.19 -20.35 -12.64
C SER A 134 0.72 -20.50 -11.18
N ASN A 135 1.65 -20.46 -10.23
CA ASN A 135 1.36 -20.56 -8.79
C ASN A 135 1.15 -19.22 -8.10
N LEU A 136 1.13 -18.11 -8.84
CA LEU A 136 0.99 -16.78 -8.25
C LEU A 136 -0.32 -16.64 -7.47
N GLY A 137 -1.42 -17.14 -8.01
CA GLY A 137 -2.73 -17.05 -7.37
C GLY A 137 -2.75 -17.66 -5.97
N ASP A 138 -2.26 -18.89 -5.85
CA ASP A 138 -2.24 -19.63 -4.57
C ASP A 138 -1.25 -19.00 -3.58
N THR A 139 -0.08 -18.58 -4.07
CA THR A 139 0.92 -17.87 -3.26
C THR A 139 0.36 -16.55 -2.73
N TRP A 140 -0.30 -15.78 -3.59
CA TRP A 140 -0.92 -14.51 -3.23
C TRP A 140 -2.07 -14.69 -2.23
N GLU A 141 -2.95 -15.66 -2.44
CA GLU A 141 -4.06 -15.95 -1.55
C GLU A 141 -3.55 -16.31 -0.14
N ARG A 142 -2.54 -17.19 -0.06
CA ARG A 142 -1.91 -17.54 1.21
C ARG A 142 -1.32 -16.31 1.91
N MET A 143 -0.57 -15.45 1.19
CA MET A 143 -0.04 -14.20 1.74
C MET A 143 -1.15 -13.30 2.25
N THR A 144 -2.23 -13.16 1.48
CA THR A 144 -3.37 -12.31 1.79
C THR A 144 -4.06 -12.74 3.07
N ARG A 145 -4.39 -14.03 3.21
CA ARG A 145 -5.08 -14.58 4.38
C ARG A 145 -4.24 -14.50 5.65
N ILE A 146 -2.94 -14.78 5.57
CA ILE A 146 -2.02 -14.64 6.70
C ILE A 146 -1.91 -13.15 7.09
N SER A 147 -1.77 -12.25 6.13
CA SER A 147 -1.70 -10.81 6.40
C SER A 147 -2.98 -10.30 7.05
N TRP A 148 -4.15 -10.68 6.53
CA TRP A 148 -5.45 -10.31 7.10
C TRP A 148 -5.57 -10.70 8.58
N LYS A 149 -5.17 -11.94 8.91
CA LYS A 149 -5.17 -12.41 10.30
C LYS A 149 -4.27 -11.56 11.20
N ASN A 150 -3.05 -11.23 10.73
CA ASN A 150 -2.09 -10.45 11.52
C ASN A 150 -2.51 -8.98 11.66
N LEU A 151 -3.01 -8.36 10.59
CA LEU A 151 -3.42 -6.96 10.60
C LEU A 151 -4.55 -6.68 11.59
N ARG A 152 -5.49 -7.61 11.73
CA ARG A 152 -6.60 -7.47 12.67
C ARG A 152 -6.17 -7.39 14.15
N GLN A 153 -4.96 -7.85 14.49
CA GLN A 153 -4.42 -7.73 15.86
C GLN A 153 -4.13 -6.29 16.28
N PHE A 154 -4.04 -5.37 15.30
CA PHE A 154 -3.77 -3.95 15.54
C PHE A 154 -5.04 -3.11 15.57
N VAL A 155 -6.20 -3.69 15.30
CA VAL A 155 -7.50 -2.98 15.34
C VAL A 155 -7.90 -2.71 16.79
N GLY A 156 -8.28 -1.47 17.07
CA GLY A 156 -8.67 -1.03 18.42
C GLY A 156 -7.50 -0.72 19.35
N MET A 157 -6.25 -0.74 18.86
CA MET A 157 -5.11 -0.22 19.60
C MET A 157 -5.14 1.31 19.64
N ALA A 158 -4.55 1.89 20.68
CA ALA A 158 -4.42 3.34 20.80
C ALA A 158 -3.74 3.95 19.56
N GLY A 159 -4.26 5.08 19.08
CA GLY A 159 -3.81 5.74 17.84
C GLY A 159 -4.35 5.13 16.54
N ASP A 160 -5.19 4.09 16.62
CA ASP A 160 -5.79 3.43 15.46
C ASP A 160 -4.75 3.08 14.36
N PRO A 161 -3.66 2.34 14.69
CA PRO A 161 -2.63 2.02 13.70
C PRO A 161 -3.20 1.30 12.48
N VAL A 162 -4.20 0.45 12.73
CA VAL A 162 -5.02 -0.23 11.74
C VAL A 162 -6.48 -0.10 12.17
N LYS A 163 -7.34 0.40 11.29
CA LYS A 163 -8.76 0.57 11.60
C LYS A 163 -9.66 0.16 10.45
N PHE A 164 -10.89 -0.25 10.78
CA PHE A 164 -11.96 -0.33 9.79
C PHE A 164 -12.65 1.03 9.68
N ALA A 165 -12.95 1.45 8.46
CA ALA A 165 -13.76 2.62 8.19
C ALA A 165 -14.61 2.42 6.93
N ASP A 166 -15.75 3.09 6.88
CA ASP A 166 -16.59 3.09 5.70
C ASP A 166 -15.89 3.81 4.54
N HIS A 167 -16.06 3.24 3.35
CA HIS A 167 -15.61 3.83 2.10
C HIS A 167 -16.77 3.89 1.13
N TYR A 168 -16.98 5.05 0.55
CA TYR A 168 -18.06 5.33 -0.37
C TYR A 168 -17.54 5.46 -1.80
N TYR A 169 -18.13 4.71 -2.72
CA TYR A 169 -17.95 4.92 -4.15
C TYR A 169 -19.09 5.79 -4.65
N LEU A 170 -18.76 6.93 -5.24
CA LEU A 170 -19.70 7.95 -5.63
C LEU A 170 -19.67 8.15 -7.15
N SER A 171 -20.84 8.27 -7.78
CA SER A 171 -20.93 8.45 -9.22
C SER A 171 -22.14 9.30 -9.62
N ASP A 172 -21.96 10.09 -10.66
CA ASP A 172 -23.07 10.82 -11.33
C ASP A 172 -23.79 9.92 -12.36
N THR A 173 -23.17 8.79 -12.76
CA THR A 173 -23.69 7.79 -13.70
C THR A 173 -23.85 6.43 -13.04
N PRO A 174 -24.74 5.53 -13.54
CA PRO A 174 -24.86 4.18 -13.00
C PRO A 174 -23.52 3.44 -12.98
N PHE A 175 -23.30 2.59 -11.95
CA PHE A 175 -22.04 1.83 -11.82
C PHE A 175 -21.89 0.71 -12.86
N ASP A 176 -22.96 0.27 -13.47
CA ASP A 176 -23.03 -0.70 -14.58
C ASP A 176 -22.96 -0.05 -15.97
N ALA A 177 -22.91 1.28 -16.03
CA ALA A 177 -22.69 1.98 -17.29
C ALA A 177 -21.29 1.63 -17.85
N PRO A 178 -21.17 1.40 -19.16
CA PRO A 178 -19.87 1.12 -19.76
C PRO A 178 -18.92 2.28 -19.49
N PRO A 179 -17.66 1.99 -19.10
CA PRO A 179 -16.67 3.05 -18.90
C PRO A 179 -16.43 3.80 -20.22
N PRO A 180 -16.10 5.09 -20.15
CA PRO A 180 -15.70 5.81 -21.34
C PRO A 180 -14.49 5.13 -22.01
N PRO A 181 -14.37 5.17 -23.34
CA PRO A 181 -13.21 4.61 -24.00
C PRO A 181 -11.93 5.25 -23.45
N PRO A 182 -10.87 4.46 -23.20
CA PRO A 182 -9.62 5.02 -22.72
C PRO A 182 -9.08 6.04 -23.72
N PRO A 183 -8.44 7.11 -23.24
CA PRO A 183 -7.81 8.07 -24.11
C PRO A 183 -6.69 7.38 -24.95
N PRO A 184 -6.42 7.83 -26.16
CA PRO A 184 -5.32 7.33 -26.96
C PRO A 184 -4.01 7.35 -26.15
N SER A 185 -3.31 6.22 -26.09
CA SER A 185 -2.04 6.10 -25.37
C SER A 185 -0.97 5.55 -26.31
N PRO A 186 0.23 6.15 -26.34
CA PRO A 186 1.36 5.61 -27.09
C PRO A 186 1.95 4.35 -26.44
N VAL A 187 1.58 4.06 -25.19
CA VAL A 187 2.04 2.89 -24.45
C VAL A 187 0.87 1.90 -24.30
N PRO A 188 1.09 0.60 -24.61
CA PRO A 188 0.05 -0.41 -24.38
C PRO A 188 -0.44 -0.40 -22.95
N ILE A 189 -1.76 -0.54 -22.76
CA ILE A 189 -2.36 -0.65 -21.43
C ILE A 189 -1.95 -2.00 -20.84
N PRO A 190 -1.25 -2.03 -19.69
CA PRO A 190 -0.85 -3.28 -19.07
C PRO A 190 -2.07 -4.05 -18.57
N GLU A 191 -2.17 -5.32 -18.97
CA GLU A 191 -3.16 -6.25 -18.43
C GLU A 191 -2.59 -6.89 -17.16
N TYR A 192 -3.26 -6.64 -16.03
CA TYR A 192 -2.84 -7.19 -14.74
C TYR A 192 -3.48 -8.54 -14.46
N TYR A 193 -2.76 -9.38 -13.75
CA TYR A 193 -3.26 -10.67 -13.30
C TYR A 193 -4.39 -10.49 -12.27
N GLU A 194 -5.56 -11.04 -12.56
CA GLU A 194 -6.75 -10.90 -11.72
C GLU A 194 -6.70 -11.83 -10.51
N LEU A 195 -6.93 -11.26 -9.32
CA LEU A 195 -6.78 -11.95 -8.04
C LEU A 195 -7.97 -11.70 -7.09
N GLY A 196 -8.79 -10.69 -7.38
CA GLY A 196 -9.79 -10.17 -6.43
C GLY A 196 -10.77 -11.21 -5.91
N ASP A 197 -11.25 -12.09 -6.76
CA ASP A 197 -12.31 -13.07 -6.45
C ASP A 197 -11.90 -14.15 -5.45
N ARG A 198 -10.57 -14.39 -5.29
CA ARG A 198 -10.06 -15.45 -4.41
C ARG A 198 -10.25 -15.19 -2.90
N VAL A 199 -10.54 -13.95 -2.53
CA VAL A 199 -10.66 -13.53 -1.11
C VAL A 199 -11.96 -12.77 -0.85
N GLY A 200 -12.99 -13.00 -1.66
CA GLY A 200 -14.32 -12.40 -1.48
C GLY A 200 -14.98 -12.72 -0.14
N ASP A 201 -14.55 -13.81 0.50
CA ASP A 201 -15.04 -14.24 1.82
C ASP A 201 -14.48 -13.41 3.00
N ILE A 202 -13.37 -12.70 2.81
CA ILE A 202 -12.75 -11.86 3.84
C ILE A 202 -12.84 -10.36 3.57
N THR A 203 -13.33 -9.97 2.40
CA THR A 203 -13.53 -8.57 2.03
C THR A 203 -15.02 -8.22 2.10
N ALA A 204 -15.33 -7.05 2.65
CA ALA A 204 -16.71 -6.59 2.71
C ALA A 204 -17.27 -6.32 1.30
N ALA A 205 -18.43 -6.89 1.01
CA ALA A 205 -19.14 -6.62 -0.24
C ALA A 205 -19.57 -5.15 -0.32
N ARG A 206 -19.68 -4.62 -1.53
CA ARG A 206 -20.26 -3.30 -1.76
C ARG A 206 -21.78 -3.35 -1.64
N GLN A 207 -22.34 -2.42 -0.89
CA GLN A 207 -23.78 -2.21 -0.73
C GLN A 207 -24.19 -0.99 -1.53
N THR A 208 -25.12 -1.14 -2.46
CA THR A 208 -25.72 0.00 -3.16
C THR A 208 -26.64 0.75 -2.20
N LEU A 209 -26.49 2.06 -2.15
CA LEU A 209 -27.30 2.95 -1.32
C LEU A 209 -28.48 3.47 -2.15
N THR A 210 -29.68 3.37 -1.58
CA THR A 210 -30.87 4.00 -2.14
C THR A 210 -30.87 5.52 -1.89
N PRO A 211 -31.60 6.33 -2.65
CA PRO A 211 -31.59 7.79 -2.50
C PRO A 211 -31.92 8.30 -1.09
N ASP A 212 -32.76 7.57 -0.34
CA ASP A 212 -33.17 7.90 1.00
C ASP A 212 -32.09 7.68 2.08
N ILE A 213 -31.09 6.84 1.80
CA ILE A 213 -29.97 6.56 2.70
C ILE A 213 -28.61 7.03 2.17
N ASN A 214 -28.56 7.58 0.95
CA ASN A 214 -27.34 8.16 0.39
C ASN A 214 -27.05 9.54 1.03
N PRO A 215 -25.95 9.69 1.79
CA PRO A 215 -25.63 10.94 2.45
C PRO A 215 -24.91 11.95 1.53
N PHE A 216 -24.64 11.60 0.27
CA PHE A 216 -23.84 12.45 -0.63
C PHE A 216 -24.68 13.10 -1.74
N PRO A 217 -24.27 14.26 -2.26
CA PRO A 217 -24.99 14.99 -3.31
C PRO A 217 -24.71 14.43 -4.71
N VAL A 218 -24.81 13.13 -4.85
CA VAL A 218 -24.65 12.37 -6.12
C VAL A 218 -25.77 11.36 -6.27
N LYS A 219 -26.07 11.00 -7.53
CA LYS A 219 -27.18 10.11 -7.82
C LYS A 219 -26.92 8.66 -7.42
N TYR A 220 -25.68 8.18 -7.55
CA TYR A 220 -25.32 6.80 -7.31
C TYR A 220 -24.22 6.71 -6.25
N ALA A 221 -24.46 5.89 -5.23
CA ALA A 221 -23.50 5.64 -4.18
C ALA A 221 -23.48 4.17 -3.79
N GLN A 222 -22.30 3.64 -3.52
CA GLN A 222 -22.10 2.34 -2.90
C GLN A 222 -21.23 2.51 -1.67
N ARG A 223 -21.47 1.71 -0.63
CA ARG A 223 -20.68 1.68 0.59
C ARG A 223 -20.03 0.31 0.77
N THR A 224 -18.83 0.29 1.26
CA THR A 224 -18.17 -0.91 1.79
C THR A 224 -17.36 -0.51 3.00
N THR A 225 -16.83 -1.49 3.73
CA THR A 225 -15.91 -1.23 4.84
C THR A 225 -14.51 -1.68 4.43
N PHE A 226 -13.54 -0.77 4.54
CA PHE A 226 -12.13 -1.07 4.32
C PHE A 226 -11.33 -1.08 5.61
N LEU A 227 -10.22 -1.80 5.56
CA LEU A 227 -9.17 -1.72 6.55
C LEU A 227 -8.15 -0.67 6.08
N PHE A 228 -7.89 0.34 6.91
CA PHE A 228 -6.98 1.45 6.67
C PHE A 228 -5.77 1.39 7.59
N PHE A 229 -4.65 1.92 7.10
CA PHE A 229 -3.40 2.04 7.83
C PHE A 229 -3.10 3.51 8.15
N ASN A 230 -2.96 3.86 9.43
CA ASN A 230 -2.37 5.11 9.87
C ASN A 230 -0.86 4.92 9.97
N PHE A 231 -0.11 5.45 9.02
CA PHE A 231 1.31 5.12 8.84
C PHE A 231 2.19 5.54 10.01
N SER A 232 1.94 6.72 10.58
CA SER A 232 2.69 7.24 11.73
C SER A 232 2.51 6.30 12.92
N GLU A 233 1.26 5.99 13.26
CA GLU A 233 0.92 5.15 14.41
C GLU A 233 1.36 3.70 14.19
N TYR A 234 1.08 3.15 13.01
CA TYR A 234 1.44 1.78 12.71
C TYR A 234 2.95 1.60 12.61
N GLY A 235 3.65 2.55 12.00
CA GLY A 235 5.11 2.56 11.97
C GLY A 235 5.72 2.64 13.35
N HIS A 236 5.15 3.48 14.25
CA HIS A 236 5.58 3.57 15.64
C HIS A 236 5.41 2.23 16.37
N VAL A 237 4.25 1.59 16.25
CA VAL A 237 3.98 0.29 16.88
C VAL A 237 4.97 -0.77 16.39
N LEU A 238 5.20 -0.88 15.08
CA LEU A 238 6.12 -1.86 14.50
C LEU A 238 7.57 -1.61 14.93
N MET A 239 8.03 -0.37 14.88
CA MET A 239 9.39 -0.02 15.29
C MET A 239 9.60 -0.26 16.79
N SER A 240 8.62 0.07 17.63
CA SER A 240 8.66 -0.17 19.08
C SER A 240 8.74 -1.67 19.39
N GLU A 241 7.93 -2.52 18.72
CA GLU A 241 8.01 -3.97 18.87
C GLU A 241 9.39 -4.51 18.46
N PHE A 242 9.90 -4.05 17.31
CA PHE A 242 11.22 -4.46 16.82
C PHE A 242 12.33 -4.17 17.83
N PHE A 243 12.37 -2.95 18.39
CA PHE A 243 13.40 -2.58 19.38
C PHE A 243 13.19 -3.26 20.73
N ALA A 244 11.94 -3.41 21.20
CA ALA A 244 11.63 -4.12 22.44
C ALA A 244 12.10 -5.57 22.43
N ARG A 245 12.19 -6.18 21.24
CA ARG A 245 12.73 -7.53 21.01
C ARG A 245 14.25 -7.56 20.79
N GLY A 246 14.96 -6.46 21.06
CA GLY A 246 16.41 -6.37 20.91
C GLY A 246 16.92 -6.17 19.48
N GLY A 247 16.04 -5.75 18.56
CA GLY A 247 16.38 -5.45 17.18
C GLY A 247 17.40 -4.30 17.06
N LYS A 248 18.28 -4.40 16.06
CA LYS A 248 19.30 -3.38 15.76
C LYS A 248 19.11 -2.83 14.36
N ILE A 249 19.38 -1.53 14.18
CA ILE A 249 19.42 -0.89 12.87
C ILE A 249 20.83 -0.39 12.63
N VAL A 250 21.36 -0.71 11.44
CA VAL A 250 22.65 -0.22 10.96
C VAL A 250 22.37 0.57 9.66
N MET A 251 22.75 1.84 9.68
CA MET A 251 22.66 2.67 8.47
C MET A 251 23.75 2.25 7.50
N ARG A 252 23.34 1.70 6.37
CA ARG A 252 24.25 1.23 5.33
C ARG A 252 23.56 1.26 3.97
N ASP A 253 24.28 1.78 2.97
CA ASP A 253 23.90 1.66 1.56
C ASP A 253 24.76 0.60 0.90
N PHE A 254 24.12 -0.37 0.23
CA PHE A 254 24.77 -1.44 -0.50
C PHE A 254 24.77 -1.12 -1.99
N HIS A 255 25.91 -1.30 -2.64
CA HIS A 255 26.07 -1.03 -4.08
C HIS A 255 26.19 -2.29 -4.93
N SER A 256 26.47 -3.42 -4.31
CA SER A 256 26.59 -4.72 -4.98
C SER A 256 26.04 -5.86 -4.10
N PRO A 257 25.34 -6.84 -4.68
CA PRO A 257 24.90 -8.03 -3.95
C PRO A 257 26.06 -8.79 -3.27
N ASN A 258 27.27 -8.75 -3.85
CA ASN A 258 28.45 -9.41 -3.27
C ASN A 258 28.82 -8.87 -1.88
N GLU A 259 28.45 -7.64 -1.55
CA GLU A 259 28.68 -7.09 -0.22
C GLU A 259 27.92 -7.84 0.88
N LEU A 260 26.81 -8.50 0.52
CA LEU A 260 26.00 -9.27 1.46
C LEU A 260 26.76 -10.48 2.01
N ALA A 261 27.69 -11.07 1.25
CA ALA A 261 28.53 -12.17 1.73
C ALA A 261 29.46 -11.76 2.88
N HIS A 262 29.76 -10.46 3.00
CA HIS A 262 30.65 -9.93 4.04
C HIS A 262 29.92 -9.57 5.34
N LEU A 263 28.57 -9.75 5.38
CA LEU A 263 27.83 -9.54 6.62
C LEU A 263 28.15 -10.63 7.66
N PRO A 264 28.12 -10.30 8.96
CA PRO A 264 28.30 -11.30 10.00
C PRO A 264 27.15 -12.32 10.05
N GLU A 265 25.95 -11.93 9.62
CA GLU A 265 24.79 -12.79 9.45
C GLU A 265 24.89 -13.56 8.13
N LYS A 266 24.79 -14.91 8.18
CA LYS A 266 24.85 -15.76 6.97
C LYS A 266 23.47 -16.15 6.44
N VAL A 267 22.42 -15.64 7.06
CA VAL A 267 21.04 -15.70 6.54
C VAL A 267 20.53 -14.26 6.43
N ILE A 268 20.07 -13.92 5.24
CA ILE A 268 19.71 -12.56 4.88
C ILE A 268 18.31 -12.57 4.26
N ILE A 269 17.38 -11.77 4.80
CA ILE A 269 16.08 -11.52 4.16
C ILE A 269 16.20 -10.20 3.40
N ASN A 270 16.07 -10.25 2.09
CA ASN A 270 16.36 -9.14 1.21
C ASN A 270 15.07 -8.42 0.77
N CYS A 271 14.85 -7.22 1.33
CA CYS A 271 13.65 -6.39 1.15
C CYS A 271 13.96 -4.99 0.57
N PRO A 272 14.68 -4.87 -0.55
CA PRO A 272 15.18 -3.59 -1.05
C PRO A 272 14.10 -2.71 -1.71
N GLY A 273 12.87 -3.22 -1.86
CA GLY A 273 11.81 -2.54 -2.57
C GLY A 273 12.19 -2.24 -4.02
N TYR A 274 11.92 -1.01 -4.50
CA TYR A 274 12.24 -0.63 -5.88
C TYR A 274 13.76 -0.59 -6.17
N ALA A 275 14.60 -0.42 -5.15
CA ALA A 275 16.05 -0.45 -5.34
C ALA A 275 16.57 -1.79 -5.90
N ALA A 276 15.77 -2.86 -5.85
CA ALA A 276 16.11 -4.15 -6.48
C ALA A 276 16.40 -4.02 -7.99
N ARG A 277 15.78 -3.04 -8.66
CA ARG A 277 16.02 -2.79 -10.09
C ARG A 277 17.52 -2.61 -10.39
N ASP A 278 18.16 -1.77 -9.62
CA ASP A 278 19.58 -1.43 -9.84
C ASP A 278 20.50 -2.35 -9.06
N PHE A 279 20.19 -2.65 -7.82
CA PHE A 279 20.99 -3.48 -6.92
C PHE A 279 21.10 -4.94 -7.44
N TRP A 280 19.98 -5.56 -7.82
CA TRP A 280 19.92 -6.93 -8.34
C TRP A 280 19.91 -7.01 -9.87
N LYS A 281 19.95 -5.85 -10.57
CA LYS A 281 19.76 -5.78 -12.03
C LYS A 281 18.46 -6.46 -12.48
N ASP A 282 17.41 -6.39 -11.61
CA ASP A 282 16.13 -7.04 -11.89
C ASP A 282 15.33 -6.24 -12.93
N LYS A 283 15.43 -6.65 -14.19
CA LYS A 283 14.77 -5.97 -15.32
C LYS A 283 13.24 -6.13 -15.29
N ALA A 284 12.69 -7.06 -14.51
CA ALA A 284 11.26 -7.19 -14.32
C ALA A 284 10.68 -6.09 -13.41
N MET A 285 11.52 -5.34 -12.69
CA MET A 285 11.09 -4.19 -11.91
C MET A 285 10.79 -2.99 -12.81
N VAL A 286 9.52 -2.59 -12.89
CA VAL A 286 9.04 -1.44 -13.64
C VAL A 286 8.65 -0.33 -12.66
N PRO A 287 9.08 0.93 -12.86
CA PRO A 287 8.66 2.01 -12.00
C PRO A 287 7.16 2.26 -12.15
N HIS A 288 6.48 2.48 -11.03
CA HIS A 288 5.07 2.82 -11.04
C HIS A 288 4.84 3.98 -10.06
N ARG A 289 4.94 5.20 -10.59
CA ARG A 289 4.78 6.43 -9.82
C ARG A 289 3.42 6.50 -9.16
N GLY A 290 3.38 6.97 -7.94
CA GLY A 290 2.18 7.38 -7.22
C GLY A 290 2.43 8.70 -6.51
N GLN A 291 1.44 9.57 -6.50
CA GLN A 291 1.46 10.81 -5.73
C GLN A 291 0.24 10.86 -4.83
N THR A 292 0.42 11.31 -3.61
CA THR A 292 -0.66 11.57 -2.64
C THR A 292 -0.52 12.99 -2.14
N GLU A 293 -1.62 13.69 -2.09
CA GLU A 293 -1.76 15.02 -1.52
C GLU A 293 -2.43 14.90 -0.13
N TRP A 294 -1.92 15.69 0.81
CA TRP A 294 -2.32 15.64 2.21
C TRP A 294 -2.86 17.00 2.63
N LEU A 295 -4.13 17.00 3.02
CA LEU A 295 -4.81 18.18 3.54
C LEU A 295 -4.78 18.16 5.07
N ILE A 296 -4.84 19.36 5.66
CA ILE A 296 -4.92 19.57 7.10
C ILE A 296 -5.94 18.61 7.73
N PRO A 297 -5.61 17.96 8.86
CA PRO A 297 -6.48 17.01 9.53
C PRO A 297 -7.90 17.53 9.80
N GLN A 298 -8.87 16.65 9.67
CA GLN A 298 -10.27 16.83 10.06
C GLN A 298 -10.70 15.63 10.91
N PRO A 299 -10.50 15.65 12.22
CA PRO A 299 -10.82 14.52 13.11
C PRO A 299 -12.30 14.12 13.09
N GLU A 300 -13.18 15.04 12.76
CA GLU A 300 -14.62 14.80 12.62
C GLU A 300 -15.00 13.99 11.36
N VAL A 301 -14.09 13.87 10.40
CA VAL A 301 -14.26 13.02 9.20
C VAL A 301 -13.63 11.66 9.46
N ASN A 302 -14.44 10.61 9.44
CA ASN A 302 -14.02 9.24 9.77
C ASN A 302 -14.32 8.22 8.66
N TYR A 303 -14.40 8.66 7.43
CA TYR A 303 -14.69 7.84 6.26
C TYR A 303 -13.70 8.09 5.13
N GLY A 304 -13.73 7.20 4.13
CA GLY A 304 -13.10 7.42 2.83
C GLY A 304 -14.13 7.48 1.72
N LEU A 305 -13.74 8.01 0.58
CA LEU A 305 -14.57 7.97 -0.61
C LEU A 305 -13.74 7.96 -1.90
N THR A 306 -14.38 7.48 -2.97
CA THR A 306 -13.91 7.59 -4.35
C THR A 306 -14.98 8.32 -5.16
N TYR A 307 -14.59 9.39 -5.82
CA TYR A 307 -15.43 10.13 -6.75
C TYR A 307 -14.65 10.44 -8.02
N ARG A 308 -15.22 10.10 -9.18
CA ARG A 308 -14.52 10.12 -10.47
C ARG A 308 -13.19 9.34 -10.36
N ASN A 309 -12.08 10.01 -10.57
CA ASN A 309 -10.73 9.44 -10.53
C ASN A 309 -9.95 9.78 -9.25
N VAL A 310 -10.59 10.31 -8.23
CA VAL A 310 -9.93 10.69 -6.96
C VAL A 310 -10.45 9.88 -5.80
N GLU A 311 -9.53 9.35 -5.01
CA GLU A 311 -9.81 8.79 -3.69
C GLU A 311 -9.42 9.79 -2.61
N ALA A 312 -10.28 9.92 -1.59
CA ALA A 312 -10.00 10.66 -0.36
C ALA A 312 -10.16 9.75 0.85
N ARG A 313 -9.27 9.88 1.85
CA ARG A 313 -9.30 9.07 3.08
C ARG A 313 -8.88 9.87 4.28
N SER A 314 -9.70 9.78 5.34
CA SER A 314 -9.34 10.36 6.62
C SER A 314 -8.33 9.47 7.35
N LYS A 315 -7.25 10.09 7.80
CA LYS A 315 -6.19 9.49 8.60
C LYS A 315 -5.90 10.36 9.83
N SER A 316 -5.17 9.82 10.79
CA SER A 316 -4.81 10.54 12.02
C SER A 316 -4.02 11.83 11.74
N ASP A 317 -3.20 11.81 10.70
CA ASP A 317 -2.28 12.90 10.32
C ASP A 317 -2.79 13.76 9.16
N GLY A 318 -3.99 13.53 8.62
CA GLY A 318 -4.56 14.38 7.58
C GLY A 318 -5.64 13.71 6.74
N ILE A 319 -6.20 14.47 5.81
CA ILE A 319 -7.02 13.90 4.74
C ILE A 319 -6.10 13.60 3.56
N MET A 320 -5.84 12.33 3.32
CA MET A 320 -5.05 11.90 2.16
C MET A 320 -5.95 11.82 0.93
N MET A 321 -5.50 12.40 -0.18
CA MET A 321 -6.12 12.25 -1.50
C MET A 321 -5.12 11.64 -2.48
N ILE A 322 -5.63 11.01 -3.54
CA ILE A 322 -4.84 10.44 -4.63
C ILE A 322 -5.67 10.41 -5.91
N ASP A 323 -5.09 10.85 -7.00
CA ASP A 323 -5.63 10.61 -8.34
C ASP A 323 -5.21 9.20 -8.79
N ILE A 324 -6.19 8.30 -8.92
CA ILE A 324 -5.99 6.89 -9.31
C ILE A 324 -6.02 6.65 -10.81
N GLY A 325 -6.22 7.70 -11.61
CA GLY A 325 -6.42 7.59 -13.05
C GLY A 325 -7.85 7.26 -13.45
N LEU A 326 -8.12 7.28 -14.74
CA LEU A 326 -9.45 7.01 -15.28
C LEU A 326 -9.77 5.51 -15.27
N PRO A 327 -11.03 5.11 -15.02
CA PRO A 327 -11.48 3.75 -15.21
C PRO A 327 -11.16 3.26 -16.64
N GLY A 328 -10.55 2.06 -16.77
CA GLY A 328 -10.16 1.49 -18.06
C GLY A 328 -8.98 2.18 -18.76
N GLY A 329 -8.40 3.24 -18.13
CA GLY A 329 -7.22 3.93 -18.64
C GLY A 329 -5.90 3.30 -18.18
N LEU A 330 -4.79 3.81 -18.71
CA LEU A 330 -3.46 3.47 -18.20
C LEU A 330 -3.41 3.75 -16.70
N PRO A 331 -2.89 2.82 -15.90
CA PRO A 331 -2.58 3.11 -14.51
C PRO A 331 -1.66 4.32 -14.49
N LYS A 332 -2.13 5.40 -13.90
CA LYS A 332 -1.36 6.62 -13.79
C LYS A 332 -0.01 6.33 -13.15
N GLY A 333 1.05 6.65 -13.86
CA GLY A 333 2.41 6.45 -13.38
C GLY A 333 3.12 5.15 -13.79
N TYR A 334 2.49 4.23 -14.53
CA TYR A 334 3.19 3.06 -15.08
C TYR A 334 4.35 3.50 -16.00
N GLY A 335 5.53 2.92 -15.79
CA GLY A 335 6.75 3.28 -16.52
C GLY A 335 7.39 4.61 -16.09
N ASN A 336 6.78 5.35 -15.16
CA ASN A 336 7.26 6.66 -14.71
C ASN A 336 8.08 6.53 -13.42
N SER A 337 9.35 6.96 -13.47
CA SER A 337 10.30 6.94 -12.34
C SER A 337 10.50 8.32 -11.68
N ASN A 338 9.75 9.35 -12.08
CA ASN A 338 9.87 10.66 -11.48
C ASN A 338 9.28 10.71 -10.06
N GLU A 339 10.10 11.01 -9.06
CA GLU A 339 9.68 11.17 -7.65
C GLU A 339 9.53 12.64 -7.23
N VAL A 340 9.59 13.57 -8.17
CA VAL A 340 9.36 14.99 -7.87
C VAL A 340 7.85 15.23 -7.70
N PRO A 341 7.41 15.80 -6.55
CA PRO A 341 6.02 16.17 -6.36
C PRO A 341 5.54 17.20 -7.38
N ASP A 342 4.34 17.00 -7.92
CA ASP A 342 3.66 17.92 -8.84
C ASP A 342 2.49 18.61 -8.11
N ARG A 343 2.66 19.89 -7.78
CA ARG A 343 1.65 20.71 -7.11
C ARG A 343 0.39 20.86 -7.96
N GLY A 344 0.53 21.03 -9.27
CA GLY A 344 -0.61 21.17 -10.17
C GLY A 344 -1.45 19.90 -10.25
N GLU A 345 -0.80 18.71 -10.21
CA GLU A 345 -1.50 17.42 -10.10
C GLU A 345 -2.29 17.33 -8.79
N ALA A 346 -1.68 17.70 -7.65
CA ALA A 346 -2.31 17.70 -6.35
C ALA A 346 -3.54 18.63 -6.31
N GLU A 347 -3.41 19.85 -6.81
CA GLU A 347 -4.52 20.80 -6.84
C GLU A 347 -5.68 20.32 -7.72
N ARG A 348 -5.41 19.69 -8.86
CA ARG A 348 -6.46 19.10 -9.70
C ARG A 348 -7.25 18.02 -8.96
N ALA A 349 -6.58 17.14 -8.23
CA ALA A 349 -7.24 16.12 -7.44
C ALA A 349 -8.12 16.74 -6.31
N VAL A 350 -7.60 17.72 -5.60
CA VAL A 350 -8.34 18.42 -4.55
C VAL A 350 -9.57 19.13 -5.11
N ARG A 351 -9.48 19.79 -6.28
CA ARG A 351 -10.61 20.46 -6.92
C ARG A 351 -11.75 19.52 -7.32
N VAL A 352 -11.47 18.27 -7.65
CA VAL A 352 -12.53 17.25 -7.89
C VAL A 352 -13.36 17.04 -6.62
N MET A 353 -12.73 16.99 -5.45
CA MET A 353 -13.42 16.86 -4.18
C MET A 353 -14.09 18.17 -3.74
N GLU A 354 -13.46 19.31 -4.00
CA GLU A 354 -14.05 20.64 -3.76
C GLU A 354 -15.37 20.78 -4.54
N GLU A 355 -15.39 20.43 -5.82
CA GLU A 355 -16.61 20.41 -6.65
C GLU A 355 -17.69 19.49 -6.07
N LEU A 356 -17.33 18.27 -5.67
CA LEU A 356 -18.28 17.34 -5.05
C LEU A 356 -18.93 17.96 -3.80
N PHE A 357 -18.10 18.46 -2.90
CA PHE A 357 -18.57 18.97 -1.62
C PHE A 357 -19.26 20.33 -1.71
N SER A 358 -19.01 21.12 -2.76
CA SER A 358 -19.77 22.36 -3.03
C SER A 358 -21.24 22.12 -3.37
N ARG A 359 -21.61 20.89 -3.74
CA ARG A 359 -23.00 20.50 -4.03
C ARG A 359 -23.83 20.24 -2.75
N PHE A 360 -23.20 20.16 -1.58
CA PHE A 360 -23.95 20.08 -0.33
C PHE A 360 -24.66 21.41 -0.09
N PRO A 361 -25.94 21.38 0.37
CA PRO A 361 -26.59 22.62 0.77
C PRO A 361 -25.74 23.28 1.86
N ALA A 362 -25.51 24.58 1.71
CA ALA A 362 -24.86 25.35 2.75
C ALA A 362 -25.59 25.09 4.06
N ASN A 363 -24.90 24.53 5.05
CA ASN A 363 -25.46 24.41 6.39
C ASN A 363 -25.84 25.84 6.83
N PRO A 364 -27.09 26.11 7.19
CA PRO A 364 -27.34 27.30 7.94
C PRO A 364 -26.54 27.19 9.25
N VAL A 365 -25.64 28.13 9.46
CA VAL A 365 -24.82 28.30 10.66
C VAL A 365 -25.74 28.39 11.88
#